data_ddb979ad40a48933005f4e0bc8fc444a
#
_entry.id   ddb979ad40a48933005f4e0bc8fc444a
#
_cell.length_a   1.000
_cell.length_b   1.000
_cell.length_c   1.000
_cell.angle_alpha   90.00
_cell.angle_beta   90.00
_cell.angle_gamma   90.00
#
_symmetry.space_group_name_H-M   'P 1'
#
loop_
_entity.id
_entity.type
_entity.pdbx_description
1 polymer ?
#
loop_
_entity_poly.entity_id
_entity_poly.type
_entity_poly.pdbx_seq_one_letter_code
_entity_poly.pdbx_strand_id
1 'polypeptide(L)'
;MLDLQTGRVLQQHGLPAQYFGEGLTNWGTDLVQLTWKAGTAFVYDRFSFALRRTAHYSWEGWGLTHDGKDLILFDGSSVLRFLDPQSFRELRQISVRDAGGRPLHNLNELEYVRGEIYANIWQTDWIVRISPRDGKVLGWMDLSGLMDKRQLGDPDAVLNGIAYDAKWDRLFVTGKLWPKMFEIRLVRNGK
;
A
#
# COMPACT_ATOMS: atom_id res chain seq x y z
N MET A 1 -0.23 16.02 2.96
CA MET A 1 -1.33 15.85 3.95
C MET A 1 -2.57 16.51 3.39
N LEU A 2 -3.70 15.85 3.51
CA LEU A 2 -5.00 16.36 3.05
C LEU A 2 -5.98 16.41 4.21
N ASP A 3 -6.89 17.37 4.17
CA ASP A 3 -8.09 17.36 4.99
C ASP A 3 -9.08 16.34 4.42
N LEU A 4 -9.49 15.36 5.22
CA LEU A 4 -10.35 14.26 4.75
C LEU A 4 -11.77 14.69 4.37
N GLN A 5 -12.28 15.78 4.92
CA GLN A 5 -13.66 16.22 4.66
C GLN A 5 -13.73 17.09 3.40
N THR A 6 -12.71 17.91 3.17
CA THR A 6 -12.73 18.92 2.10
C THR A 6 -11.83 18.58 0.92
N GLY A 7 -10.89 17.62 1.08
CA GLY A 7 -9.85 17.33 0.09
C GLY A 7 -8.77 18.42 0.00
N ARG A 8 -8.81 19.46 0.85
CA ARG A 8 -7.87 20.55 0.80
C ARG A 8 -6.45 20.09 1.15
N VAL A 9 -5.47 20.46 0.34
CA VAL A 9 -4.05 20.24 0.62
C VAL A 9 -3.63 21.11 1.80
N LEU A 10 -3.23 20.47 2.89
CA LEU A 10 -2.72 21.13 4.10
C LEU A 10 -1.20 21.25 4.07
N GLN A 11 -0.53 20.22 3.53
CA GLN A 11 0.93 20.18 3.44
C GLN A 11 1.35 19.28 2.27
N GLN A 12 2.41 19.66 1.58
CA GLN A 12 2.95 18.94 0.44
C GLN A 12 4.49 18.95 0.50
N HIS A 13 5.07 17.83 0.07
CA HIS A 13 6.52 17.70 -0.10
C HIS A 13 6.77 17.03 -1.46
N GLY A 14 7.68 17.58 -2.25
CA GLY A 14 8.08 17.03 -3.54
C GLY A 14 9.35 16.20 -3.41
N LEU A 15 9.39 15.03 -4.06
CA LEU A 15 10.62 14.27 -4.23
C LEU A 15 11.55 14.94 -5.25
N PRO A 16 12.87 14.77 -5.14
CA PRO A 16 13.78 15.14 -6.23
C PRO A 16 13.40 14.44 -7.54
N ALA A 17 13.53 15.14 -8.66
CA ALA A 17 12.98 14.71 -9.96
C ALA A 17 13.49 13.36 -10.49
N GLN A 18 14.63 12.88 -9.99
CA GLN A 18 15.18 11.57 -10.35
C GLN A 18 14.48 10.39 -9.68
N TYR A 19 13.59 10.65 -8.72
CA TYR A 19 12.90 9.60 -7.99
C TYR A 19 11.41 9.58 -8.35
N PHE A 20 10.88 8.38 -8.51
CA PHE A 20 9.45 8.15 -8.58
C PHE A 20 8.99 7.57 -7.24
N GLY A 21 8.14 8.30 -6.50
CA GLY A 21 7.61 7.85 -5.21
C GLY A 21 6.55 6.77 -5.37
N GLU A 22 6.66 5.74 -4.57
CA GLU A 22 5.70 4.62 -4.49
C GLU A 22 5.30 4.39 -3.03
N GLY A 23 5.18 3.17 -2.56
CA GLY A 23 4.67 2.79 -1.26
C GLY A 23 5.01 3.74 -0.11
N LEU A 24 4.00 4.10 0.67
CA LEU A 24 4.10 5.05 1.77
C LEU A 24 3.40 4.50 3.00
N THR A 25 4.11 4.46 4.12
CA THR A 25 3.49 4.10 5.41
C THR A 25 3.99 4.99 6.55
N ASN A 26 3.23 5.10 7.61
CA ASN A 26 3.70 5.72 8.84
C ASN A 26 4.46 4.70 9.70
N TRP A 27 5.45 5.16 10.46
CA TRP A 27 6.15 4.36 11.46
C TRP A 27 6.40 5.23 12.70
N GLY A 28 5.56 5.10 13.71
CA GLY A 28 5.61 5.99 14.87
C GLY A 28 5.44 7.46 14.48
N THR A 29 6.48 8.27 14.67
CA THR A 29 6.53 9.68 14.27
C THR A 29 7.13 9.90 12.87
N ASP A 30 7.41 8.83 12.14
CA ASP A 30 8.00 8.88 10.81
C ASP A 30 6.96 8.61 9.71
N LEU A 31 7.24 9.09 8.50
CA LEU A 31 6.69 8.62 7.24
C LEU A 31 7.81 7.94 6.46
N VAL A 32 7.59 6.73 6.04
CA VAL A 32 8.52 5.95 5.23
C VAL A 32 7.98 5.86 3.81
N GLN A 33 8.73 6.38 2.85
CA GLN A 33 8.37 6.40 1.44
C GLN A 33 9.40 5.63 0.62
N LEU A 34 8.92 4.68 -0.16
CA LEU A 34 9.72 3.95 -1.13
C LEU A 34 9.86 4.74 -2.44
N THR A 35 10.86 4.39 -3.23
CA THR A 35 11.00 4.79 -4.63
C THR A 35 10.87 3.56 -5.51
N TRP A 36 10.29 3.69 -6.70
CA TRP A 36 10.04 2.56 -7.59
C TRP A 36 11.31 1.73 -7.88
N LYS A 37 12.24 2.26 -8.65
CA LYS A 37 13.43 1.51 -9.14
C LYS A 37 14.74 1.94 -8.51
N ALA A 38 14.74 3.03 -7.75
CA ALA A 38 16.00 3.59 -7.24
C ALA A 38 16.53 2.87 -5.98
N GLY A 39 15.79 1.90 -5.41
CA GLY A 39 16.21 1.17 -4.21
C GLY A 39 16.46 2.09 -3.01
N THR A 40 15.82 3.25 -2.98
CA THR A 40 15.99 4.27 -1.94
C THR A 40 14.67 4.49 -1.22
N ALA A 41 14.70 4.46 0.10
CA ALA A 41 13.59 4.89 0.95
C ALA A 41 13.94 6.21 1.63
N PHE A 42 12.97 7.10 1.68
CA PHE A 42 13.04 8.35 2.44
C PHE A 42 12.26 8.20 3.73
N VAL A 43 12.85 8.62 4.82
CA VAL A 43 12.19 8.65 6.14
C VAL A 43 12.07 10.10 6.58
N TYR A 44 10.85 10.56 6.67
CA TYR A 44 10.50 11.94 7.04
C TYR A 44 9.89 11.99 8.44
N ASP A 45 10.01 13.13 9.08
CA ASP A 45 9.11 13.47 10.18
C ASP A 45 7.68 13.58 9.64
N ARG A 46 6.73 12.82 10.23
CA ARG A 46 5.36 12.72 9.68
C ARG A 46 4.53 14.01 9.81
N PHE A 47 4.96 14.96 10.64
CA PHE A 47 4.21 16.19 10.88
C PHE A 47 4.78 17.37 10.09
N SER A 48 6.10 17.49 10.02
CA SER A 48 6.77 18.58 9.32
C SER A 48 7.18 18.23 7.88
N PHE A 49 7.21 16.93 7.52
CA PHE A 49 7.77 16.37 6.30
C PHE A 49 9.26 16.68 6.11
N ALA A 50 9.95 17.05 7.20
CA ALA A 50 11.41 17.21 7.18
C ALA A 50 12.07 15.83 6.99
N LEU A 51 13.01 15.74 6.06
CA LEU A 51 13.78 14.51 5.84
C LEU A 51 14.65 14.23 7.08
N ARG A 52 14.49 13.06 7.67
CA ARG A 52 15.29 12.59 8.81
C ARG A 52 16.47 11.73 8.36
N ARG A 53 16.22 10.83 7.42
CA ARG A 53 17.27 9.93 6.88
C ARG A 53 16.82 9.30 5.57
N THR A 54 17.78 8.70 4.87
CA THR A 54 17.56 7.79 3.76
C THR A 54 17.98 6.37 4.16
N ALA A 55 17.38 5.39 3.50
CA ALA A 55 17.76 3.99 3.60
C ALA A 55 17.79 3.37 2.20
N HIS A 56 18.41 2.19 2.09
CA HIS A 56 18.54 1.50 0.81
C HIS A 56 18.01 0.07 0.91
N TYR A 57 17.42 -0.40 -0.21
CA TYR A 57 16.95 -1.77 -0.38
C TYR A 57 17.24 -2.23 -1.82
N SER A 58 17.17 -3.54 -2.07
CA SER A 58 17.68 -4.14 -3.32
C SER A 58 16.60 -4.54 -4.32
N TRP A 59 15.35 -4.15 -4.11
CA TRP A 59 14.21 -4.53 -4.93
C TRP A 59 13.54 -3.29 -5.53
N GLU A 60 12.53 -3.47 -6.36
CA GLU A 60 11.59 -2.39 -6.68
C GLU A 60 10.70 -2.11 -5.46
N GLY A 61 10.33 -0.86 -5.24
CA GLY A 61 9.41 -0.48 -4.18
C GLY A 61 8.03 -0.19 -4.76
N TRP A 62 7.06 -1.10 -4.57
CA TRP A 62 5.69 -0.90 -5.04
C TRP A 62 4.76 -0.54 -3.90
N GLY A 63 4.58 -1.42 -2.94
CA GLY A 63 3.73 -1.22 -1.78
C GLY A 63 4.52 -1.31 -0.47
N LEU A 64 4.05 -0.61 0.54
CA LEU A 64 4.66 -0.60 1.87
C LEU A 64 3.60 -0.45 2.96
N THR A 65 3.62 -1.36 3.92
CA THR A 65 2.86 -1.24 5.17
C THR A 65 3.70 -1.73 6.36
N HIS A 66 3.12 -1.89 7.52
CA HIS A 66 3.79 -2.46 8.70
C HIS A 66 2.81 -3.18 9.61
N ASP A 67 3.28 -4.18 10.36
CA ASP A 67 2.51 -4.92 11.37
C ASP A 67 2.74 -4.40 12.81
N GLY A 68 3.41 -3.26 12.94
CA GLY A 68 3.83 -2.67 14.22
C GLY A 68 5.17 -3.18 14.73
N LYS A 69 5.75 -4.19 14.08
CA LYS A 69 7.06 -4.76 14.39
C LYS A 69 8.02 -4.67 13.21
N ASP A 70 7.58 -5.06 12.03
CA ASP A 70 8.36 -5.10 10.80
C ASP A 70 7.71 -4.21 9.74
N LEU A 71 8.50 -3.58 8.86
CA LEU A 71 8.00 -3.05 7.60
C LEU A 71 7.73 -4.20 6.65
N ILE A 72 6.67 -4.09 5.86
CA ILE A 72 6.25 -5.11 4.89
C ILE A 72 6.25 -4.49 3.51
N LEU A 73 7.15 -4.95 2.65
CA LEU A 73 7.38 -4.44 1.31
C LEU A 73 6.92 -5.44 0.26
N PHE A 74 6.40 -4.91 -0.83
CA PHE A 74 6.07 -5.66 -2.05
C PHE A 74 6.75 -5.04 -3.28
N ASP A 75 7.16 -5.87 -4.25
CA ASP A 75 7.95 -5.49 -5.43
C ASP A 75 7.28 -5.90 -6.75
N GLY A 76 5.96 -6.19 -6.75
CA GLY A 76 5.21 -6.67 -7.90
C GLY A 76 5.35 -8.17 -8.18
N SER A 77 6.27 -8.86 -7.51
CA SER A 77 6.41 -10.32 -7.59
C SER A 77 5.30 -11.04 -6.81
N SER A 78 5.48 -12.26 -6.39
CA SER A 78 4.60 -12.97 -5.44
C SER A 78 5.17 -13.00 -4.02
N VAL A 79 6.19 -12.19 -3.72
CA VAL A 79 6.95 -12.27 -2.48
C VAL A 79 6.72 -11.04 -1.62
N LEU A 80 6.17 -11.23 -0.41
CA LEU A 80 6.15 -10.24 0.65
C LEU A 80 7.46 -10.33 1.44
N ARG A 81 8.12 -9.18 1.62
CA ARG A 81 9.37 -9.05 2.37
C ARG A 81 9.13 -8.31 3.66
N PHE A 82 9.60 -8.87 4.75
CA PHE A 82 9.53 -8.25 6.08
C PHE A 82 10.91 -7.68 6.40
N LEU A 83 10.95 -6.37 6.65
CA LEU A 83 12.19 -5.63 6.81
C LEU A 83 12.29 -5.07 8.23
N ASP A 84 13.50 -5.03 8.74
CA ASP A 84 13.82 -4.26 9.93
C ASP A 84 13.60 -2.75 9.67
N PRO A 85 12.80 -2.06 10.47
CA PRO A 85 12.41 -0.67 10.19
C PRO A 85 13.56 0.33 10.33
N GLN A 86 14.65 -0.03 10.98
CA GLN A 86 15.81 0.85 11.15
C GLN A 86 16.82 0.66 10.02
N SER A 87 17.20 -0.58 9.74
CA SER A 87 18.24 -0.91 8.77
C SER A 87 17.72 -1.22 7.37
N PHE A 88 16.42 -1.45 7.19
CA PHE A 88 15.79 -1.94 5.96
C PHE A 88 16.32 -3.30 5.50
N ARG A 89 17.03 -4.02 6.37
CA ARG A 89 17.50 -5.37 6.10
C ARG A 89 16.31 -6.33 6.09
N GLU A 90 16.27 -7.23 5.11
CA GLU A 90 15.29 -8.31 5.07
C GLU A 90 15.48 -9.25 6.27
N LEU A 91 14.40 -9.48 7.01
CA LEU A 91 14.32 -10.40 8.14
C LEU A 91 13.77 -11.75 7.72
N ARG A 92 12.74 -11.72 6.87
CA ARG A 92 12.08 -12.91 6.30
C ARG A 92 11.30 -12.54 5.06
N GLN A 93 10.93 -13.55 4.29
CA GLN A 93 10.02 -13.41 3.16
C GLN A 93 9.00 -14.54 3.13
N ILE A 94 7.86 -14.29 2.52
CA ILE A 94 6.81 -15.29 2.28
C ILE A 94 6.27 -15.15 0.86
N SER A 95 5.92 -16.27 0.22
CA SER A 95 5.29 -16.26 -1.09
C SER A 95 3.77 -16.23 -0.95
N VAL A 96 3.12 -15.26 -1.60
CA VAL A 96 1.66 -15.19 -1.66
C VAL A 96 1.13 -16.18 -2.67
N ARG A 97 0.15 -16.99 -2.25
CA ARG A 97 -0.42 -18.06 -3.07
C ARG A 97 -1.93 -18.08 -2.97
N ASP A 98 -2.57 -18.34 -4.11
CA ASP A 98 -4.01 -18.59 -4.17
C ASP A 98 -4.40 -19.95 -3.53
N ALA A 99 -5.70 -20.24 -3.48
CA ALA A 99 -6.21 -21.48 -2.92
C ALA A 99 -5.72 -22.74 -3.66
N GLY A 100 -5.31 -22.61 -4.92
CA GLY A 100 -4.71 -23.67 -5.74
C GLY A 100 -3.20 -23.80 -5.55
N GLY A 101 -2.59 -22.99 -4.67
CA GLY A 101 -1.14 -22.98 -4.42
C GLY A 101 -0.33 -22.24 -5.47
N ARG A 102 -0.95 -21.56 -6.43
CA ARG A 102 -0.26 -20.81 -7.49
C ARG A 102 0.20 -19.45 -6.95
N PRO A 103 1.43 -19.01 -7.29
CA PRO A 103 1.91 -17.68 -6.93
C PRO A 103 0.96 -16.58 -7.43
N LEU A 104 0.67 -15.60 -6.58
CA LEU A 104 -0.15 -14.44 -6.93
C LEU A 104 0.76 -13.24 -7.19
N HIS A 105 0.74 -12.74 -8.41
CA HIS A 105 1.57 -11.62 -8.87
C HIS A 105 0.77 -10.32 -8.97
N ASN A 106 1.46 -9.23 -9.30
CA ASN A 106 0.91 -7.90 -9.52
C ASN A 106 0.25 -7.31 -8.27
N LEU A 107 0.62 -7.79 -7.09
CA LEU A 107 0.26 -7.11 -5.86
C LEU A 107 0.96 -5.75 -5.84
N ASN A 108 0.26 -4.69 -5.47
CA ASN A 108 0.81 -3.33 -5.54
C ASN A 108 0.74 -2.66 -4.17
N GLU A 109 -0.19 -1.78 -3.96
CA GLU A 109 -0.32 -1.08 -2.70
C GLU A 109 -0.81 -2.01 -1.59
N LEU A 110 -0.30 -1.81 -0.38
CA LEU A 110 -0.50 -2.67 0.80
C LEU A 110 -1.02 -1.88 1.99
N GLU A 111 -1.89 -2.54 2.78
CA GLU A 111 -2.26 -2.04 4.11
C GLU A 111 -2.42 -3.19 5.11
N TYR A 112 -1.95 -2.98 6.33
CA TYR A 112 -2.11 -3.94 7.42
C TYR A 112 -3.40 -3.65 8.20
N VAL A 113 -4.36 -4.57 8.11
CA VAL A 113 -5.71 -4.39 8.64
C VAL A 113 -6.05 -5.55 9.57
N ARG A 114 -6.13 -5.30 10.89
CA ARG A 114 -6.60 -6.29 11.88
C ARG A 114 -5.89 -7.65 11.79
N GLY A 115 -4.58 -7.66 11.61
CA GLY A 115 -3.81 -8.91 11.55
C GLY A 115 -3.71 -9.55 10.17
N GLU A 116 -4.21 -8.91 9.13
CA GLU A 116 -4.14 -9.34 7.74
C GLU A 116 -3.49 -8.26 6.87
N ILE A 117 -2.92 -8.66 5.75
CA ILE A 117 -2.42 -7.73 4.73
C ILE A 117 -3.48 -7.64 3.63
N TYR A 118 -3.91 -6.42 3.31
CA TYR A 118 -4.75 -6.12 2.16
C TYR A 118 -3.85 -5.62 1.05
N ALA A 119 -4.04 -6.10 -0.17
CA ALA A 119 -3.22 -5.70 -1.31
C ALA A 119 -4.07 -5.47 -2.56
N ASN A 120 -3.84 -4.37 -3.25
CA ASN A 120 -4.38 -4.16 -4.58
C ASN A 120 -3.73 -5.12 -5.58
N ILE A 121 -4.51 -5.66 -6.50
CA ILE A 121 -3.98 -6.35 -7.68
C ILE A 121 -3.97 -5.34 -8.83
N TRP A 122 -2.80 -4.98 -9.28
CA TRP A 122 -2.58 -3.96 -10.29
C TRP A 122 -3.39 -4.22 -11.57
N GLN A 123 -3.99 -3.16 -12.12
CA GLN A 123 -4.89 -3.15 -13.28
C GLN A 123 -6.21 -3.93 -13.10
N THR A 124 -6.59 -4.22 -11.86
CA THR A 124 -7.89 -4.83 -11.57
C THR A 124 -8.68 -4.00 -10.56
N ASP A 125 -9.93 -4.37 -10.32
CA ASP A 125 -10.77 -3.81 -9.26
C ASP A 125 -10.79 -4.69 -8.01
N TRP A 126 -9.77 -5.54 -7.85
CA TRP A 126 -9.68 -6.49 -6.76
C TRP A 126 -8.66 -6.07 -5.70
N ILE A 127 -9.05 -6.28 -4.45
CA ILE A 127 -8.14 -6.31 -3.31
C ILE A 127 -8.14 -7.72 -2.75
N VAL A 128 -6.98 -8.25 -2.47
CA VAL A 128 -6.79 -9.56 -1.86
C VAL A 128 -6.43 -9.41 -0.38
N ARG A 129 -6.98 -10.28 0.46
CA ARG A 129 -6.63 -10.40 1.88
C ARG A 129 -5.64 -11.55 2.05
N ILE A 130 -4.53 -11.30 2.72
CA ILE A 130 -3.38 -12.22 2.80
C ILE A 130 -3.01 -12.45 4.26
N SER A 131 -2.72 -13.69 4.60
CA SER A 131 -2.15 -14.05 5.89
C SER A 131 -0.67 -13.63 5.96
N PRO A 132 -0.27 -12.77 6.90
CA PRO A 132 1.13 -12.37 7.06
C PRO A 132 2.02 -13.49 7.60
N ARG A 133 1.43 -14.58 8.07
CA ARG A 133 2.14 -15.72 8.63
C ARG A 133 2.69 -16.64 7.54
N ASP A 134 1.90 -16.93 6.51
CA ASP A 134 2.20 -17.98 5.54
C ASP A 134 1.88 -17.61 4.07
N GLY A 135 1.42 -16.38 3.81
CA GLY A 135 1.15 -15.88 2.46
C GLY A 135 -0.13 -16.42 1.82
N LYS A 136 -0.95 -17.16 2.56
CA LYS A 136 -2.21 -17.67 2.02
C LYS A 136 -3.21 -16.54 1.78
N VAL A 137 -3.90 -16.61 0.65
CA VAL A 137 -5.05 -15.77 0.38
C VAL A 137 -6.20 -16.17 1.29
N LEU A 138 -6.70 -15.22 2.08
CA LEU A 138 -7.80 -15.38 3.02
C LEU A 138 -9.15 -14.99 2.43
N GLY A 139 -9.14 -14.17 1.38
CA GLY A 139 -10.34 -13.71 0.72
C GLY A 139 -10.07 -12.64 -0.33
N TRP A 140 -11.10 -12.29 -1.05
CA TRP A 140 -11.10 -11.33 -2.15
C TRP A 140 -12.17 -10.28 -1.90
N MET A 141 -11.88 -9.04 -2.29
CA MET A 141 -12.81 -7.94 -2.26
C MET A 141 -12.97 -7.40 -3.68
N ASP A 142 -14.18 -7.47 -4.18
CA ASP A 142 -14.56 -6.92 -5.48
C ASP A 142 -15.03 -5.46 -5.28
N LEU A 143 -14.31 -4.52 -5.86
CA LEU A 143 -14.61 -3.10 -5.87
C LEU A 143 -15.04 -2.61 -7.26
N SER A 144 -15.43 -3.55 -8.14
CA SER A 144 -15.97 -3.23 -9.46
C SER A 144 -17.17 -2.28 -9.35
N GLY A 145 -17.15 -1.22 -10.14
CA GLY A 145 -18.21 -0.21 -10.13
C GLY A 145 -18.10 0.86 -9.05
N LEU A 146 -17.11 0.81 -8.16
CA LEU A 146 -16.85 1.87 -7.18
C LEU A 146 -16.52 3.20 -7.88
N MET A 147 -15.79 3.13 -9.00
CA MET A 147 -15.46 4.27 -9.85
C MET A 147 -15.83 3.98 -11.30
N ASP A 148 -16.52 4.92 -11.95
CA ASP A 148 -16.81 4.81 -13.38
C ASP A 148 -15.53 5.11 -14.20
N LYS A 149 -14.87 4.06 -14.68
CA LYS A 149 -13.63 4.16 -15.45
C LYS A 149 -13.72 5.01 -16.71
N ARG A 150 -14.93 5.15 -17.28
CA ARG A 150 -15.17 6.01 -18.46
C ARG A 150 -14.94 7.49 -18.15
N GLN A 151 -15.02 7.88 -16.88
CA GLN A 151 -14.80 9.25 -16.44
C GLN A 151 -13.33 9.56 -16.18
N LEU A 152 -12.45 8.56 -16.16
CA LEU A 152 -11.05 8.74 -15.77
C LEU A 152 -10.15 9.14 -16.94
N GLY A 153 -10.49 8.78 -18.17
CA GLY A 153 -9.79 9.21 -19.39
C GLY A 153 -8.31 8.76 -19.53
N ASP A 154 -7.76 8.08 -18.53
CA ASP A 154 -6.38 7.63 -18.47
C ASP A 154 -6.34 6.14 -18.12
N PRO A 155 -5.65 5.30 -18.93
CA PRO A 155 -5.56 3.85 -18.67
C PRO A 155 -4.80 3.52 -17.37
N ASP A 156 -3.96 4.45 -16.86
CA ASP A 156 -3.25 4.28 -15.59
C ASP A 156 -4.09 4.69 -14.37
N ALA A 157 -5.31 5.20 -14.58
CA ALA A 157 -6.24 5.54 -13.51
C ALA A 157 -6.89 4.27 -12.93
N VAL A 158 -6.11 3.48 -12.22
CA VAL A 158 -6.50 2.18 -11.65
C VAL A 158 -6.72 2.25 -10.14
N LEU A 159 -7.51 1.33 -9.59
CA LEU A 159 -7.61 1.12 -8.15
C LEU A 159 -6.21 0.84 -7.59
N ASN A 160 -5.71 1.71 -6.73
CA ASN A 160 -4.40 1.57 -6.10
C ASN A 160 -4.23 2.55 -4.95
N GLY A 161 -4.64 2.14 -3.78
CA GLY A 161 -4.55 2.90 -2.55
C GLY A 161 -5.50 2.34 -1.52
N ILE A 162 -4.96 1.92 -0.37
CA ILE A 162 -5.69 1.40 0.78
C ILE A 162 -5.17 2.14 2.00
N ALA A 163 -6.05 2.56 2.90
CA ALA A 163 -5.65 3.10 4.18
C ALA A 163 -6.61 2.63 5.28
N TYR A 164 -6.07 2.30 6.44
CA TYR A 164 -6.86 1.85 7.57
C TYR A 164 -6.66 2.75 8.79
N ASP A 165 -7.75 3.35 9.25
CA ASP A 165 -7.80 4.08 10.50
C ASP A 165 -8.17 3.12 11.63
N ALA A 166 -7.17 2.55 12.28
CA ALA A 166 -7.35 1.58 13.36
C ALA A 166 -8.08 2.16 14.59
N LYS A 167 -8.03 3.48 14.80
CA LYS A 167 -8.69 4.13 15.95
C LYS A 167 -10.20 4.12 15.81
N TRP A 168 -10.70 4.35 14.59
CA TRP A 168 -12.15 4.44 14.32
C TRP A 168 -12.65 3.28 13.48
N ASP A 169 -11.78 2.31 13.19
CA ASP A 169 -12.08 1.12 12.41
C ASP A 169 -12.66 1.44 11.04
N ARG A 170 -12.02 2.38 10.34
CA ARG A 170 -12.44 2.85 9.02
C ARG A 170 -11.45 2.41 7.95
N LEU A 171 -11.97 1.87 6.87
CA LEU A 171 -11.21 1.46 5.71
C LEU A 171 -11.47 2.40 4.53
N PHE A 172 -10.41 2.92 3.95
CA PHE A 172 -10.45 3.82 2.82
C PHE A 172 -9.77 3.20 1.61
N VAL A 173 -10.29 3.50 0.42
CA VAL A 173 -9.69 3.09 -0.85
C VAL A 173 -9.74 4.25 -1.84
N THR A 174 -8.74 4.28 -2.72
CA THR A 174 -8.66 5.25 -3.82
C THR A 174 -7.97 4.60 -5.03
N GLY A 175 -7.67 5.37 -6.06
CA GLY A 175 -6.90 4.93 -7.22
C GLY A 175 -5.92 5.98 -7.68
N LYS A 176 -4.95 5.57 -8.49
CA LYS A 176 -4.07 6.49 -9.22
C LYS A 176 -4.94 7.41 -10.07
N LEU A 177 -4.69 8.71 -10.01
CA LEU A 177 -5.44 9.75 -10.73
C LEU A 177 -6.96 9.79 -10.45
N TRP A 178 -7.42 9.10 -9.43
CA TRP A 178 -8.83 9.18 -9.06
C TRP A 178 -9.14 10.51 -8.36
N PRO A 179 -10.28 11.16 -8.72
CA PRO A 179 -10.70 12.42 -8.08
C PRO A 179 -11.36 12.20 -6.71
N LYS A 180 -11.47 10.94 -6.25
CA LYS A 180 -12.22 10.56 -5.05
C LYS A 180 -11.47 9.51 -4.24
N MET A 181 -11.65 9.59 -2.95
CA MET A 181 -11.36 8.53 -1.98
C MET A 181 -12.68 8.07 -1.37
N PHE A 182 -12.80 6.78 -1.12
CA PHE A 182 -14.03 6.17 -0.60
C PHE A 182 -13.76 5.55 0.77
N GLU A 183 -14.63 5.84 1.74
CA GLU A 183 -14.74 5.02 2.94
C GLU A 183 -15.65 3.83 2.63
N ILE A 184 -15.17 2.61 2.86
CA ILE A 184 -15.89 1.38 2.54
C ILE A 184 -16.11 0.50 3.76
N ARG A 185 -17.17 -0.32 3.70
CA ARG A 185 -17.41 -1.40 4.65
C ARG A 185 -17.46 -2.73 3.93
N LEU A 186 -16.77 -3.72 4.47
CA LEU A 186 -16.81 -5.06 3.92
C LEU A 186 -18.14 -5.72 4.28
N VAL A 187 -18.87 -6.17 3.26
CA VAL A 187 -20.05 -7.00 3.40
C VAL A 187 -19.71 -8.41 2.89
N ARG A 188 -20.16 -9.44 3.58
CA ARG A 188 -20.03 -10.80 3.06
C ARG A 188 -21.04 -10.95 1.93
N ASN A 189 -20.60 -11.45 0.78
CA ASN A 189 -21.54 -11.91 -0.22
C ASN A 189 -22.36 -13.03 0.40
N GLY A 190 -23.64 -12.77 0.68
CA GLY A 190 -24.58 -13.81 1.09
C GLY A 190 -24.65 -14.87 -0.02
N LYS A 191 -24.49 -16.14 0.37
CA LYS A 191 -24.88 -17.27 -0.46
C LYS A 191 -26.38 -17.34 -0.52
#